data_a0a35bad27fecb82ff39f02108924ae8
#
_entry.id   a0a35bad27fecb82ff39f02108924ae8
#
_cell.length_a   1.000
_cell.length_b   1.000
_cell.length_c   1.000
_cell.angle_alpha   90.00
_cell.angle_beta   90.00
_cell.angle_gamma   90.00
#
_symmetry.space_group_name_H-M   'P 1'
#
loop_
_entity.id
_entity.type
_entity.pdbx_description
1 polymer ?
#
loop_
_entity_poly.entity_id
_entity_poly.type
_entity_poly.pdbx_seq_one_letter_code
_entity_poly.pdbx_strand_id
1 'polypeptide(L)'
;MLSLRAVNQFYGSQHTLWNVDLDLPPGMCTGVIGLPGMGKTTLINCITGQLPIESGTIIWHEAGAPPCNLSSAAPEQCAMPGIGYVSQDRRIFSQLTVEENLHVAMRAKGASDAAASSDIYELFPQLWPLRHARATGMSPDEQYQLALANALICRPRLLILDEPLHGTGGTFAIRLGQLLMRLSRELGMTVLLAEQQLSFIRRVADRFCVLYRGRNVAQGHVNELDDELIAHWMSLDARR
;
A
#
# COMPACT_ATOMS: atom_id res chain seq x y z
N MET A 1 -1.89 13.97 -5.72
CA MET A 1 -2.55 13.05 -4.78
C MET A 1 -1.91 13.13 -3.39
N LEU A 2 -0.69 12.68 -3.22
CA LEU A 2 0.05 12.78 -1.95
C LEU A 2 1.46 13.27 -2.21
N SER A 3 1.97 14.18 -1.37
CA SER A 3 3.36 14.63 -1.42
C SER A 3 3.99 14.62 -0.02
N LEU A 4 5.18 14.04 0.05
CA LEU A 4 6.03 14.01 1.24
C LEU A 4 7.22 14.93 1.00
N ARG A 5 7.58 15.74 2.01
CA ARG A 5 8.74 16.65 1.94
C ARG A 5 9.53 16.58 3.23
N ALA A 6 10.82 16.27 3.10
CA ALA A 6 11.80 16.19 4.17
C ALA A 6 11.30 15.40 5.39
N VAL A 7 10.61 14.26 5.15
CA VAL A 7 10.01 13.46 6.23
C VAL A 7 11.10 12.77 7.03
N ASN A 8 11.12 13.04 8.34
CA ASN A 8 11.99 12.41 9.32
C ASN A 8 11.17 11.67 10.37
N GLN A 9 11.64 10.49 10.77
CA GLN A 9 10.98 9.66 11.76
C GLN A 9 12.02 8.92 12.62
N PHE A 10 11.72 8.76 13.91
CA PHE A 10 12.56 8.10 14.88
C PHE A 10 11.77 7.02 15.64
N TYR A 11 12.40 5.89 15.94
CA TYR A 11 11.98 4.96 16.98
C TYR A 11 12.87 5.17 18.21
N GLY A 12 12.38 5.91 19.20
CA GLY A 12 13.22 6.37 20.32
C GLY A 12 14.39 7.22 19.83
N SER A 13 15.62 6.77 20.04
CA SER A 13 16.85 7.43 19.55
C SER A 13 17.26 6.98 18.13
N GLN A 14 16.62 5.97 17.56
CA GLN A 14 16.98 5.46 16.26
C GLN A 14 16.32 6.25 15.14
N HIS A 15 17.10 7.01 14.36
CA HIS A 15 16.63 7.73 13.19
C HIS A 15 16.36 6.73 12.06
N THR A 16 15.11 6.56 11.67
CA THR A 16 14.67 5.52 10.73
C THR A 16 14.37 6.07 9.35
N LEU A 17 13.76 7.26 9.24
CA LEU A 17 13.57 7.96 7.96
C LEU A 17 14.32 9.26 7.98
N TRP A 18 15.07 9.54 6.89
CA TRP A 18 15.99 10.67 6.77
C TRP A 18 15.63 11.56 5.59
N ASN A 19 14.95 12.69 5.83
CA ASN A 19 14.58 13.67 4.82
C ASN A 19 13.97 13.02 3.57
N VAL A 20 12.97 12.17 3.76
CA VAL A 20 12.35 11.44 2.64
C VAL A 20 11.40 12.36 1.88
N ASP A 21 11.67 12.51 0.58
CA ASP A 21 10.79 13.17 -0.39
C ASP A 21 10.15 12.11 -1.29
N LEU A 22 8.83 12.17 -1.48
CA LEU A 22 8.10 11.25 -2.35
C LEU A 22 6.84 11.93 -2.87
N ASP A 23 6.57 11.78 -4.17
CA ASP A 23 5.31 12.19 -4.79
C ASP A 23 4.55 10.98 -5.30
N LEU A 24 3.25 10.91 -4.97
CA LEU A 24 2.30 9.95 -5.52
C LEU A 24 1.35 10.69 -6.46
N PRO A 25 1.61 10.68 -7.78
CA PRO A 25 0.68 11.27 -8.75
C PRO A 25 -0.65 10.53 -8.76
N PRO A 26 -1.78 11.23 -9.03
CA PRO A 26 -3.09 10.58 -9.10
C PRO A 26 -3.15 9.57 -10.25
N GLY A 27 -3.81 8.43 -10.03
CA GLY A 27 -4.04 7.38 -11.02
C GLY A 27 -2.80 6.59 -11.43
N MET A 28 -1.68 6.74 -10.74
CA MET A 28 -0.45 6.02 -11.01
C MET A 28 -0.10 5.02 -9.92
N CYS A 29 0.58 3.95 -10.30
CA CYS A 29 1.21 3.02 -9.38
C CYS A 29 2.67 3.43 -9.12
N THR A 30 3.01 3.73 -7.87
CA THR A 30 4.39 4.05 -7.45
C THR A 30 4.94 2.90 -6.60
N GLY A 31 6.04 2.30 -7.06
CA GLY A 31 6.77 1.26 -6.35
C GLY A 31 7.82 1.85 -5.40
N VAL A 32 7.76 1.51 -4.11
CA VAL A 32 8.83 1.78 -3.14
C VAL A 32 9.67 0.52 -2.99
N ILE A 33 10.89 0.58 -3.50
CA ILE A 33 11.82 -0.54 -3.60
C ILE A 33 12.84 -0.46 -2.46
N GLY A 34 13.14 -1.60 -1.84
CA GLY A 34 14.19 -1.70 -0.82
C GLY A 34 14.20 -3.07 -0.17
N LEU A 35 15.34 -3.46 0.37
CA LEU A 35 15.47 -4.69 1.16
C LEU A 35 14.66 -4.61 2.47
N PRO A 36 14.43 -5.74 3.16
CA PRO A 36 13.87 -5.72 4.51
C PRO A 36 14.66 -4.79 5.43
N GLY A 37 13.98 -4.03 6.29
CA GLY A 37 14.63 -3.08 7.22
C GLY A 37 15.03 -1.73 6.63
N MET A 38 14.83 -1.47 5.34
CA MET A 38 15.19 -0.18 4.71
C MET A 38 14.22 0.96 5.01
N GLY A 39 13.13 0.72 5.77
CA GLY A 39 12.19 1.76 6.21
C GLY A 39 10.89 1.83 5.42
N LYS A 40 10.59 0.88 4.51
CA LYS A 40 9.36 0.88 3.69
C LYS A 40 8.09 0.90 4.54
N THR A 41 7.95 -0.05 5.46
CA THR A 41 6.81 -0.12 6.39
C THR A 41 6.73 1.10 7.29
N THR A 42 7.87 1.64 7.74
CA THR A 42 7.92 2.88 8.52
C THR A 42 7.36 4.06 7.72
N LEU A 43 7.75 4.19 6.45
CA LEU A 43 7.21 5.22 5.54
C LEU A 43 5.70 5.08 5.37
N ILE A 44 5.20 3.87 5.14
CA ILE A 44 3.77 3.57 5.04
C ILE A 44 3.04 3.94 6.34
N ASN A 45 3.59 3.57 7.50
CA ASN A 45 2.99 3.88 8.80
C ASN A 45 2.92 5.40 9.05
N CYS A 46 3.90 6.19 8.58
CA CYS A 46 3.84 7.64 8.62
C CYS A 46 2.73 8.18 7.70
N ILE A 47 2.59 7.65 6.48
CA ILE A 47 1.55 8.06 5.52
C ILE A 47 0.15 7.73 6.05
N THR A 48 -0.01 6.58 6.69
CA THR A 48 -1.31 6.12 7.23
C THR A 48 -1.63 6.68 8.62
N GLY A 49 -0.73 7.52 9.19
CA GLY A 49 -0.90 8.13 10.50
C GLY A 49 -0.75 7.15 11.68
N GLN A 50 -0.32 5.91 11.43
CA GLN A 50 -0.05 4.93 12.50
C GLN A 50 1.23 5.27 13.27
N LEU A 51 2.12 6.06 12.67
CA LEU A 51 3.36 6.52 13.26
C LEU A 51 3.54 8.01 13.00
N PRO A 52 3.73 8.85 14.04
CA PRO A 52 3.97 10.27 13.86
C PRO A 52 5.34 10.51 13.20
N ILE A 53 5.44 11.58 12.42
CA ILE A 53 6.72 12.08 11.92
C ILE A 53 7.30 13.08 12.90
N GLU A 54 8.63 13.16 12.99
CA GLU A 54 9.34 14.13 13.84
C GLU A 54 9.42 15.50 13.15
N SER A 55 9.64 15.50 11.85
CA SER A 55 9.69 16.71 11.03
C SER A 55 9.37 16.42 9.58
N GLY A 56 9.18 17.48 8.80
CA GLY A 56 8.74 17.41 7.42
C GLY A 56 7.23 17.57 7.29
N THR A 57 6.69 17.24 6.10
CA THR A 57 5.25 17.34 5.84
C THR A 57 4.76 16.19 4.97
N ILE A 58 3.52 15.77 5.20
CA ILE A 58 2.78 14.82 4.37
C ILE A 58 1.48 15.51 3.98
N ILE A 59 1.37 15.91 2.71
CA ILE A 59 0.24 16.71 2.22
C ILE A 59 -0.62 15.87 1.28
N TRP A 60 -1.90 15.76 1.62
CA TRP A 60 -2.93 15.19 0.77
C TRP A 60 -3.55 16.26 -0.11
N HIS A 61 -3.56 16.01 -1.41
CA HIS A 61 -4.16 16.89 -2.42
C HIS A 61 -5.39 16.21 -3.01
N GLU A 62 -6.52 16.84 -2.87
CA GLU A 62 -7.77 16.43 -3.49
C GLU A 62 -8.24 17.49 -4.50
N ALA A 63 -8.74 17.06 -5.65
CA ALA A 63 -9.28 17.98 -6.64
C ALA A 63 -10.49 18.70 -6.07
N GLY A 64 -10.48 20.05 -6.13
CA GLY A 64 -11.57 20.88 -5.62
C GLY A 64 -11.59 21.10 -4.10
N ALA A 65 -10.60 20.59 -3.37
CA ALA A 65 -10.46 20.82 -1.92
C ALA A 65 -9.09 21.42 -1.57
N PRO A 66 -8.98 22.18 -0.47
CA PRO A 66 -7.69 22.68 0.00
C PRO A 66 -6.77 21.51 0.39
N PRO A 67 -5.45 21.65 0.21
CA PRO A 67 -4.48 20.64 0.65
C PRO A 67 -4.62 20.36 2.15
N CYS A 68 -4.62 19.08 2.53
CA CYS A 68 -4.70 18.65 3.91
C CYS A 68 -3.33 18.13 4.40
N ASN A 69 -2.83 18.69 5.50
CA ASN A 69 -1.60 18.24 6.12
C ASN A 69 -1.88 17.05 7.05
N LEU A 70 -1.47 15.84 6.64
CA LEU A 70 -1.63 14.61 7.43
C LEU A 70 -0.65 14.53 8.60
N SER A 71 0.45 15.30 8.57
CA SER A 71 1.49 15.24 9.60
C SER A 71 1.02 15.76 10.96
N SER A 72 0.02 16.65 10.98
CA SER A 72 -0.56 17.24 12.20
C SER A 72 -1.90 16.65 12.59
N ALA A 73 -2.42 15.69 11.78
CA ALA A 73 -3.71 15.09 12.04
C ALA A 73 -3.61 14.07 13.18
N ALA A 74 -4.57 14.12 14.11
CA ALA A 74 -4.73 13.04 15.09
C ALA A 74 -5.01 11.71 14.35
N PRO A 75 -4.60 10.54 14.90
CA PRO A 75 -4.84 9.24 14.26
C PRO A 75 -6.29 9.02 13.81
N GLU A 76 -7.26 9.58 14.54
CA GLU A 76 -8.68 9.52 14.23
C GLU A 76 -9.07 10.38 13.00
N GLN A 77 -8.31 11.44 12.72
CA GLN A 77 -8.48 12.27 11.52
C GLN A 77 -7.76 11.70 10.30
N CYS A 78 -6.74 10.86 10.53
CA CYS A 78 -6.05 10.11 9.47
C CYS A 78 -6.82 8.87 9.01
N ALA A 79 -7.91 8.47 9.68
CA ALA A 79 -8.91 7.57 9.11
C ALA A 79 -9.62 8.26 7.93
N MET A 80 -8.80 8.88 7.05
CA MET A 80 -9.25 9.68 5.94
C MET A 80 -10.11 8.83 5.01
N PRO A 81 -11.32 9.28 4.69
CA PRO A 81 -12.09 8.65 3.64
C PRO A 81 -11.27 8.74 2.35
N GLY A 82 -10.66 7.65 1.93
CA GLY A 82 -9.88 7.61 0.70
C GLY A 82 -8.56 6.86 0.73
N ILE A 83 -8.09 6.36 1.89
CA ILE A 83 -6.90 5.47 1.96
C ILE A 83 -7.34 4.05 2.31
N GLY A 84 -7.04 3.09 1.41
CA GLY A 84 -7.07 1.65 1.66
C GLY A 84 -5.65 1.16 1.96
N TYR A 85 -5.48 0.36 3.02
CA TYR A 85 -4.18 -0.16 3.39
C TYR A 85 -4.24 -1.68 3.62
N VAL A 86 -3.33 -2.40 2.98
CA VAL A 86 -3.09 -3.82 3.22
C VAL A 86 -1.68 -3.99 3.75
N SER A 87 -1.57 -4.36 5.02
CA SER A 87 -0.29 -4.63 5.68
C SER A 87 0.26 -6.01 5.29
N GLN A 88 1.55 -6.22 5.50
CA GLN A 88 2.22 -7.51 5.34
C GLN A 88 1.51 -8.64 6.12
N ASP A 89 1.00 -8.34 7.33
CA ASP A 89 0.27 -9.28 8.19
C ASP A 89 -1.20 -9.50 7.77
N ARG A 90 -1.65 -8.86 6.67
CA ARG A 90 -2.99 -9.00 6.09
C ARG A 90 -4.16 -8.55 6.97
N ARG A 91 -4.03 -8.31 8.24
CA ARG A 91 -4.98 -7.82 9.27
C ARG A 91 -6.46 -8.09 8.95
N ILE A 92 -6.82 -9.37 8.79
CA ILE A 92 -8.20 -9.85 8.64
C ILE A 92 -8.73 -10.41 9.97
N PHE A 93 -10.04 -10.41 10.16
CA PHE A 93 -10.67 -11.06 11.30
C PHE A 93 -10.78 -12.56 11.02
N SER A 94 -9.78 -13.32 11.45
CA SER A 94 -9.63 -14.74 11.11
C SER A 94 -10.79 -15.62 11.55
N GLN A 95 -11.47 -15.30 12.65
CA GLN A 95 -12.62 -16.04 13.18
C GLN A 95 -13.96 -15.71 12.49
N LEU A 96 -14.00 -14.59 11.76
CA LEU A 96 -15.15 -14.18 10.99
C LEU A 96 -15.16 -14.83 9.60
N THR A 97 -16.35 -14.93 9.01
CA THR A 97 -16.51 -15.32 7.60
C THR A 97 -16.02 -14.22 6.66
N VAL A 98 -15.86 -14.52 5.39
CA VAL A 98 -15.53 -13.52 4.36
C VAL A 98 -16.56 -12.38 4.35
N GLU A 99 -17.84 -12.71 4.35
CA GLU A 99 -18.94 -11.74 4.33
C GLU A 99 -18.95 -10.86 5.58
N GLU A 100 -18.74 -11.45 6.76
CA GLU A 100 -18.62 -10.68 8.01
C GLU A 100 -17.41 -9.76 8.03
N ASN A 101 -16.25 -10.17 7.49
CA ASN A 101 -15.08 -9.32 7.33
C ASN A 101 -15.38 -8.10 6.47
N LEU A 102 -16.05 -8.29 5.32
CA LEU A 102 -16.47 -7.20 4.44
C LEU A 102 -17.45 -6.25 5.12
N HIS A 103 -18.43 -6.78 5.86
CA HIS A 103 -19.38 -5.97 6.63
C HIS A 103 -18.69 -5.12 7.71
N VAL A 104 -17.71 -5.68 8.42
CA VAL A 104 -16.94 -4.93 9.43
C VAL A 104 -16.16 -3.80 8.77
N ALA A 105 -15.51 -4.08 7.62
CA ALA A 105 -14.76 -3.07 6.87
C ALA A 105 -15.66 -1.91 6.39
N MET A 106 -16.86 -2.21 5.89
CA MET A 106 -17.85 -1.20 5.49
C MET A 106 -18.28 -0.33 6.67
N ARG A 107 -18.68 -0.96 7.78
CA ARG A 107 -19.17 -0.24 8.98
C ARG A 107 -18.11 0.68 9.59
N ALA A 108 -16.86 0.23 9.65
CA ALA A 108 -15.75 1.01 10.18
C ALA A 108 -15.54 2.35 9.45
N LYS A 109 -16.00 2.46 8.19
CA LYS A 109 -15.90 3.67 7.37
C LYS A 109 -17.25 4.37 7.11
N GLY A 110 -18.31 3.97 7.82
CA GLY A 110 -19.64 4.58 7.69
C GLY A 110 -20.35 4.29 6.36
N ALA A 111 -19.86 3.29 5.61
CA ALA A 111 -20.50 2.86 4.37
C ALA A 111 -21.61 1.84 4.68
N SER A 112 -22.77 1.98 4.04
CA SER A 112 -23.92 1.09 4.22
C SER A 112 -24.46 0.54 2.90
N ASP A 113 -23.67 0.56 1.83
CA ASP A 113 -24.13 0.28 0.49
C ASP A 113 -24.00 -1.21 0.14
N ALA A 114 -25.14 -1.91 -0.05
CA ALA A 114 -25.16 -3.29 -0.51
C ALA A 114 -24.54 -3.47 -1.92
N ALA A 115 -24.55 -2.43 -2.75
CA ALA A 115 -23.89 -2.44 -4.06
C ALA A 115 -22.37 -2.57 -3.95
N ALA A 116 -21.75 -2.04 -2.88
CA ALA A 116 -20.32 -2.18 -2.67
C ALA A 116 -19.88 -3.64 -2.51
N SER A 117 -20.71 -4.49 -1.90
CA SER A 117 -20.42 -5.93 -1.77
C SER A 117 -20.48 -6.65 -3.10
N SER A 118 -21.41 -6.27 -4.01
CA SER A 118 -21.51 -6.86 -5.35
C SER A 118 -20.26 -6.54 -6.17
N ASP A 119 -19.83 -5.27 -6.20
CA ASP A 119 -18.63 -4.82 -6.92
C ASP A 119 -17.36 -5.54 -6.45
N ILE A 120 -17.28 -5.82 -5.13
CA ILE A 120 -16.13 -6.57 -4.57
C ILE A 120 -16.09 -8.00 -5.07
N TYR A 121 -17.23 -8.70 -5.15
CA TYR A 121 -17.25 -10.07 -5.67
C TYR A 121 -17.01 -10.14 -7.19
N GLU A 122 -17.28 -9.05 -7.93
CA GLU A 122 -16.87 -8.94 -9.33
C GLU A 122 -15.35 -8.77 -9.48
N LEU A 123 -14.71 -8.06 -8.56
CA LEU A 123 -13.23 -7.92 -8.51
C LEU A 123 -12.55 -9.19 -8.00
N PHE A 124 -13.18 -9.90 -7.06
CA PHE A 124 -12.67 -11.11 -6.42
C PHE A 124 -13.65 -12.27 -6.51
N PRO A 125 -13.91 -12.81 -7.71
CA PRO A 125 -14.90 -13.87 -7.88
C PRO A 125 -14.58 -15.14 -7.08
N GLN A 126 -13.31 -15.37 -6.73
CA GLN A 126 -12.88 -16.50 -5.90
C GLN A 126 -13.41 -16.41 -4.45
N LEU A 127 -13.74 -15.20 -3.96
CA LEU A 127 -14.27 -15.02 -2.61
C LEU A 127 -15.76 -15.38 -2.52
N TRP A 128 -16.52 -15.34 -3.63
CA TRP A 128 -17.95 -15.64 -3.61
C TRP A 128 -18.31 -17.04 -3.11
N PRO A 129 -17.68 -18.14 -3.61
CA PRO A 129 -17.95 -19.47 -3.06
C PRO A 129 -17.51 -19.61 -1.58
N LEU A 130 -16.57 -18.77 -1.12
CA LEU A 130 -16.04 -18.79 0.24
C LEU A 130 -16.76 -17.82 1.19
N ARG A 131 -17.79 -17.10 0.75
CA ARG A 131 -18.40 -16.00 1.51
C ARG A 131 -18.87 -16.37 2.92
N HIS A 132 -19.25 -17.62 3.13
CA HIS A 132 -19.66 -18.17 4.43
C HIS A 132 -18.56 -18.97 5.14
N ALA A 133 -17.38 -19.11 4.52
CA ALA A 133 -16.25 -19.77 5.15
C ALA A 133 -15.51 -18.79 6.09
N ARG A 134 -15.00 -19.31 7.20
CA ARG A 134 -14.14 -18.53 8.10
C ARG A 134 -12.76 -18.32 7.49
N ALA A 135 -12.19 -17.15 7.70
CA ALA A 135 -10.89 -16.80 7.14
C ALA A 135 -9.73 -17.66 7.67
N THR A 136 -9.86 -18.31 8.83
CA THR A 136 -8.89 -19.29 9.35
C THR A 136 -8.68 -20.49 8.44
N GLY A 137 -9.69 -20.89 7.67
CA GLY A 137 -9.63 -22.04 6.75
C GLY A 137 -9.14 -21.71 5.35
N MET A 138 -8.87 -20.44 5.08
CA MET A 138 -8.44 -19.94 3.76
C MET A 138 -6.94 -20.09 3.56
N SER A 139 -6.54 -20.33 2.32
CA SER A 139 -5.12 -20.29 1.92
C SER A 139 -4.52 -18.88 2.06
N PRO A 140 -3.19 -18.74 2.14
CA PRO A 140 -2.53 -17.43 2.19
C PRO A 140 -2.94 -16.47 1.06
N ASP A 141 -3.12 -16.97 -0.14
CA ASP A 141 -3.55 -16.18 -1.31
C ASP A 141 -4.99 -15.68 -1.15
N GLU A 142 -5.91 -16.53 -0.66
CA GLU A 142 -7.31 -16.17 -0.40
C GLU A 142 -7.43 -15.17 0.75
N GLN A 143 -6.64 -15.34 1.82
CA GLN A 143 -6.58 -14.38 2.91
C GLN A 143 -6.09 -13.02 2.44
N TYR A 144 -5.11 -12.97 1.52
CA TYR A 144 -4.64 -11.72 0.94
C TYR A 144 -5.70 -11.07 0.06
N GLN A 145 -6.44 -11.87 -0.74
CA GLN A 145 -7.57 -11.36 -1.51
C GLN A 145 -8.67 -10.78 -0.61
N LEU A 146 -8.96 -11.41 0.52
CA LEU A 146 -9.89 -10.86 1.51
C LEU A 146 -9.39 -9.55 2.12
N ALA A 147 -8.10 -9.44 2.44
CA ALA A 147 -7.51 -8.20 2.93
C ALA A 147 -7.60 -7.07 1.89
N LEU A 148 -7.34 -7.37 0.62
CA LEU A 148 -7.54 -6.43 -0.50
C LEU A 148 -9.01 -6.03 -0.65
N ALA A 149 -9.94 -6.99 -0.59
CA ALA A 149 -11.36 -6.74 -0.66
C ALA A 149 -11.83 -5.81 0.48
N ASN A 150 -11.36 -6.03 1.71
CA ASN A 150 -11.63 -5.15 2.86
C ASN A 150 -11.08 -3.73 2.64
N ALA A 151 -9.90 -3.59 2.02
CA ALA A 151 -9.32 -2.29 1.73
C ALA A 151 -10.08 -1.55 0.62
N LEU A 152 -10.57 -2.28 -0.39
CA LEU A 152 -11.21 -1.73 -1.59
C LEU A 152 -12.71 -1.47 -1.44
N ILE A 153 -13.40 -2.16 -0.52
CA ILE A 153 -14.87 -2.09 -0.40
C ILE A 153 -15.39 -0.67 -0.14
N CYS A 154 -14.56 0.19 0.46
CA CYS A 154 -14.86 1.60 0.70
C CYS A 154 -14.42 2.53 -0.43
N ARG A 155 -14.08 1.98 -1.60
CA ARG A 155 -13.66 2.70 -2.81
C ARG A 155 -12.59 3.77 -2.51
N PRO A 156 -11.41 3.37 -1.97
CA PRO A 156 -10.35 4.32 -1.64
C PRO A 156 -9.80 4.99 -2.91
N ARG A 157 -9.26 6.19 -2.76
CA ARG A 157 -8.53 6.89 -3.86
C ARG A 157 -7.06 6.51 -3.89
N LEU A 158 -6.49 6.14 -2.75
CA LEU A 158 -5.13 5.63 -2.61
C LEU A 158 -5.17 4.24 -1.97
N LEU A 159 -4.62 3.27 -2.68
CA LEU A 159 -4.39 1.93 -2.16
C LEU A 159 -2.92 1.78 -1.81
N ILE A 160 -2.63 1.38 -0.57
CA ILE A 160 -1.27 1.13 -0.08
C ILE A 160 -1.11 -0.37 0.18
N LEU A 161 -0.09 -0.98 -0.41
CA LEU A 161 0.25 -2.39 -0.24
C LEU A 161 1.66 -2.53 0.30
N ASP A 162 1.80 -3.21 1.44
CA ASP A 162 3.08 -3.47 2.08
C ASP A 162 3.49 -4.94 1.90
N GLU A 163 4.51 -5.19 1.08
CA GLU A 163 5.06 -6.50 0.72
C GLU A 163 4.00 -7.55 0.35
N PRO A 164 3.15 -7.28 -0.67
CA PRO A 164 2.02 -8.14 -1.02
C PRO A 164 2.41 -9.54 -1.45
N LEU A 165 3.62 -9.74 -1.95
CA LEU A 165 4.09 -11.05 -2.42
C LEU A 165 4.71 -11.90 -1.32
N HIS A 166 4.84 -11.37 -0.09
CA HIS A 166 5.40 -12.12 1.03
C HIS A 166 4.53 -13.33 1.40
N GLY A 167 5.11 -14.54 1.31
CA GLY A 167 4.43 -15.79 1.64
C GLY A 167 3.30 -16.18 0.67
N THR A 168 3.26 -15.62 -0.55
CA THR A 168 2.29 -15.95 -1.59
C THR A 168 2.93 -16.71 -2.76
N GLY A 169 2.11 -17.38 -3.57
CA GLY A 169 2.59 -18.13 -4.74
C GLY A 169 2.76 -17.29 -6.01
N GLY A 170 3.53 -17.78 -6.97
CA GLY A 170 3.77 -17.08 -8.26
C GLY A 170 2.51 -16.80 -9.07
N THR A 171 1.51 -17.69 -9.00
CA THR A 171 0.20 -17.49 -9.64
C THR A 171 -0.54 -16.29 -9.05
N PHE A 172 -0.42 -16.08 -7.74
CA PHE A 172 -0.98 -14.92 -7.05
C PHE A 172 -0.34 -13.63 -7.56
N ALA A 173 0.99 -13.59 -7.69
CA ALA A 173 1.71 -12.42 -8.21
C ALA A 173 1.22 -11.98 -9.60
N ILE A 174 0.89 -12.94 -10.48
CA ILE A 174 0.34 -12.65 -11.81
C ILE A 174 -1.05 -12.00 -11.68
N ARG A 175 -1.95 -12.57 -10.88
CA ARG A 175 -3.31 -12.06 -10.67
C ARG A 175 -3.31 -10.69 -9.99
N LEU A 176 -2.49 -10.53 -8.96
CA LEU A 176 -2.31 -9.25 -8.28
C LEU A 176 -1.82 -8.17 -9.24
N GLY A 177 -0.83 -8.48 -10.08
CA GLY A 177 -0.33 -7.56 -11.09
C GLY A 177 -1.42 -7.10 -12.06
N GLN A 178 -2.24 -8.03 -12.55
CA GLN A 178 -3.38 -7.70 -13.43
C GLN A 178 -4.41 -6.81 -12.71
N LEU A 179 -4.73 -7.12 -11.45
CA LEU A 179 -5.64 -6.31 -10.65
C LEU A 179 -5.10 -4.89 -10.44
N LEU A 180 -3.82 -4.73 -10.06
CA LEU A 180 -3.21 -3.42 -9.83
C LEU A 180 -3.20 -2.57 -11.10
N MET A 181 -2.87 -3.16 -12.25
CA MET A 181 -2.94 -2.46 -13.54
C MET A 181 -4.37 -2.03 -13.87
N ARG A 182 -5.37 -2.87 -13.63
CA ARG A 182 -6.79 -2.52 -13.82
C ARG A 182 -7.19 -1.37 -12.88
N LEU A 183 -6.86 -1.46 -11.58
CA LEU A 183 -7.19 -0.44 -10.59
C LEU A 183 -6.57 0.93 -10.94
N SER A 184 -5.29 0.96 -11.33
CA SER A 184 -4.62 2.23 -11.65
C SER A 184 -5.00 2.76 -13.03
N ARG A 185 -4.89 1.96 -14.09
CA ARG A 185 -5.01 2.43 -15.47
C ARG A 185 -6.45 2.57 -15.96
N GLU A 186 -7.36 1.68 -15.52
CA GLU A 186 -8.75 1.71 -15.96
C GLU A 186 -9.65 2.46 -14.96
N LEU A 187 -9.41 2.31 -13.66
CA LEU A 187 -10.24 2.90 -12.60
C LEU A 187 -9.63 4.18 -11.99
N GLY A 188 -8.44 4.61 -12.44
CA GLY A 188 -7.79 5.84 -12.01
C GLY A 188 -7.37 5.85 -10.52
N MET A 189 -7.27 4.68 -9.89
CA MET A 189 -6.85 4.56 -8.50
C MET A 189 -5.35 4.81 -8.36
N THR A 190 -4.94 5.61 -7.38
CA THR A 190 -3.54 5.76 -7.04
C THR A 190 -3.08 4.57 -6.19
N VAL A 191 -1.91 4.00 -6.50
CA VAL A 191 -1.37 2.85 -5.78
C VAL A 191 0.04 3.17 -5.26
N LEU A 192 0.28 2.91 -3.98
CA LEU A 192 1.62 2.85 -3.39
C LEU A 192 1.93 1.38 -3.08
N LEU A 193 2.98 0.86 -3.71
CA LEU A 193 3.39 -0.53 -3.58
C LEU A 193 4.79 -0.62 -2.99
N ALA A 194 4.93 -1.01 -1.72
CA ALA A 194 6.21 -1.35 -1.13
C ALA A 194 6.55 -2.81 -1.42
N GLU A 195 7.64 -3.05 -2.13
CA GLU A 195 8.01 -4.40 -2.58
C GLU A 195 9.53 -4.49 -2.82
N GLN A 196 10.09 -5.68 -2.65
CA GLN A 196 11.50 -5.96 -2.91
C GLN A 196 11.72 -6.67 -4.26
N GLN A 197 10.68 -7.28 -4.84
CA GLN A 197 10.78 -8.01 -6.11
C GLN A 197 10.72 -7.04 -7.31
N LEU A 198 11.88 -6.74 -7.88
CA LEU A 198 12.01 -5.79 -9.01
C LEU A 198 11.22 -6.18 -10.24
N SER A 199 11.19 -7.48 -10.57
CA SER A 199 10.42 -7.98 -11.71
C SER A 199 8.93 -7.71 -11.59
N PHE A 200 8.40 -7.70 -10.36
CA PHE A 200 7.02 -7.35 -10.10
C PHE A 200 6.79 -5.84 -10.23
N ILE A 201 7.64 -5.03 -9.60
CA ILE A 201 7.59 -3.56 -9.72
C ILE A 201 7.64 -3.12 -11.18
N ARG A 202 8.60 -3.61 -11.98
CA ARG A 202 8.73 -3.28 -13.41
C ARG A 202 7.48 -3.60 -14.22
N ARG A 203 6.73 -4.61 -13.81
CA ARG A 203 5.50 -5.03 -14.50
C ARG A 203 4.30 -4.15 -14.18
N VAL A 204 4.19 -3.66 -12.94
CA VAL A 204 2.95 -3.04 -12.44
C VAL A 204 3.08 -1.54 -12.16
N ALA A 205 4.27 -1.05 -11.84
CA ALA A 205 4.47 0.35 -11.47
C ALA A 205 4.67 1.26 -12.67
N ASP A 206 4.28 2.52 -12.53
CA ASP A 206 4.55 3.59 -13.48
C ASP A 206 5.77 4.41 -13.03
N ARG A 207 5.96 4.51 -11.72
CA ARG A 207 7.06 5.21 -11.07
C ARG A 207 7.72 4.35 -10.00
N PHE A 208 8.96 4.71 -9.66
CA PHE A 208 9.68 4.05 -8.58
C PHE A 208 10.34 5.05 -7.63
N CYS A 209 10.58 4.59 -6.41
CA CYS A 209 11.44 5.21 -5.40
C CYS A 209 12.27 4.10 -4.75
N VAL A 210 13.58 4.24 -4.73
CA VAL A 210 14.49 3.33 -4.03
C VAL A 210 14.73 3.87 -2.63
N LEU A 211 14.32 3.10 -1.63
CA LEU A 211 14.55 3.42 -0.23
C LEU A 211 15.73 2.59 0.29
N TYR A 212 16.79 3.28 0.72
CA TYR A 212 17.95 2.66 1.31
C TYR A 212 18.29 3.33 2.64
N ARG A 213 18.31 2.54 3.73
CA ARG A 213 18.55 3.01 5.10
C ARG A 213 17.75 4.27 5.46
N GLY A 214 16.47 4.25 5.15
CA GLY A 214 15.54 5.34 5.43
C GLY A 214 15.70 6.59 4.55
N ARG A 215 16.48 6.53 3.47
CA ARG A 215 16.66 7.64 2.51
C ARG A 215 16.09 7.27 1.15
N ASN A 216 15.44 8.21 0.51
CA ASN A 216 15.15 8.12 -0.91
C ASN A 216 16.45 8.40 -1.69
N VAL A 217 17.03 7.37 -2.29
CA VAL A 217 18.33 7.45 -2.97
C VAL A 217 18.21 7.50 -4.50
N ALA A 218 17.07 7.10 -5.04
CA ALA A 218 16.74 7.22 -6.45
C ALA A 218 15.23 7.20 -6.65
N GLN A 219 14.73 7.95 -7.61
CA GLN A 219 13.32 7.94 -8.02
C GLN A 219 13.18 8.39 -9.48
N GLY A 220 12.13 7.90 -10.15
CA GLY A 220 11.89 8.23 -11.55
C GLY A 220 10.72 7.47 -12.14
N HIS A 221 10.64 7.44 -13.46
CA HIS A 221 9.74 6.56 -14.19
C HIS A 221 10.28 5.13 -14.19
N VAL A 222 9.40 4.13 -14.15
CA VAL A 222 9.82 2.72 -14.06
C VAL A 222 10.73 2.30 -15.22
N ASN A 223 10.63 2.92 -16.38
CA ASN A 223 11.49 2.68 -17.55
C ASN A 223 12.96 3.12 -17.33
N GLU A 224 13.19 3.98 -16.34
CA GLU A 224 14.52 4.47 -15.95
C GLU A 224 15.14 3.57 -14.86
N LEU A 225 14.41 2.54 -14.42
CA LEU A 225 14.85 1.60 -13.39
C LEU A 225 15.89 0.64 -13.99
N ASP A 226 17.17 1.01 -13.84
CA ASP A 226 18.29 0.24 -14.32
C ASP A 226 18.71 -0.84 -13.30
N ASP A 227 19.17 -2.00 -13.83
CA ASP A 227 19.71 -3.08 -13.01
C ASP A 227 21.02 -2.68 -12.32
N GLU A 228 21.86 -1.85 -12.95
CA GLU A 228 23.09 -1.35 -12.35
C GLU A 228 22.80 -0.42 -11.17
N LEU A 229 21.83 0.48 -11.31
CA LEU A 229 21.37 1.37 -10.23
C LEU A 229 20.94 0.55 -9.01
N ILE A 230 20.11 -0.46 -9.24
CA ILE A 230 19.59 -1.30 -8.16
C ILE A 230 20.68 -2.19 -7.56
N ALA A 231 21.51 -2.83 -8.39
CA ALA A 231 22.61 -3.65 -7.92
C ALA A 231 23.59 -2.82 -7.05
N HIS A 232 23.83 -1.57 -7.42
CA HIS A 232 24.63 -0.65 -6.61
C HIS A 232 24.07 -0.49 -5.19
N TRP A 233 22.78 -0.17 -5.05
CA TRP A 233 22.15 0.04 -3.73
C TRP A 233 21.90 -1.24 -2.95
N MET A 234 21.54 -2.35 -3.63
CA MET A 234 21.29 -3.63 -2.97
C MET A 234 22.59 -4.35 -2.57
N SER A 235 23.70 -4.15 -3.30
CA SER A 235 24.99 -4.77 -2.98
C SER A 235 25.75 -4.12 -1.83
N LEU A 236 25.40 -2.90 -1.43
CA LEU A 236 26.06 -2.21 -0.32
C LEU A 236 25.84 -2.89 1.03
N ASP A 237 24.74 -3.65 1.21
CA ASP A 237 24.48 -4.43 2.42
C ASP A 237 25.11 -5.84 2.41
N ALA A 238 25.42 -6.40 1.22
CA ALA A 238 26.05 -7.72 1.09
C ALA A 238 27.54 -7.74 1.48
N ARG A 239 28.13 -6.57 1.76
CA ARG A 239 29.56 -6.40 2.11
C ARG A 239 29.81 -6.12 3.59
N ARG A 240 28.82 -6.32 4.45
CA ARG A 240 28.92 -6.26 5.91
C ARG A 240 28.34 -7.51 6.52
#